data_62f5758297f5a6ccbc7bf93ac9636f1a
#
_entry.id   62f5758297f5a6ccbc7bf93ac9636f1a
#
_cell.length_a   1.000
_cell.length_b   1.000
_cell.length_c   1.000
_cell.angle_alpha   90.00
_cell.angle_beta   90.00
_cell.angle_gamma   90.00
#
_symmetry.space_group_name_H-M   'P 1'
#
loop_
_entity.id
_entity.type
_entity.pdbx_description
1 polymer ?
#
loop_
_entity_poly.entity_id
_entity_poly.type
_entity_poly.pdbx_seq_one_letter_code
_entity_poly.pdbx_strand_id
1 'polypeptide(L)'
;MKYYIGIDLGGTNIAAGIVDKTGKIIAKDSVPTLNTRPIEAIMLDMTKLCKTLLDKSQMDINKIEAVGIGCPGTVDNKNGIISYSNNIPMKNVPMRKFMEKQLNISVNLENDANAAALGEYTANGHNASSYILITLGTGIGGGAVINS
;
A
#
# COMPACT_ATOMS: atom_id res chain seq x y z
N MET A 1 15.84 -2.62 -15.22
CA MET A 1 14.73 -3.41 -14.69
C MET A 1 13.94 -2.47 -13.78
N LYS A 2 12.61 -2.45 -13.89
CA LYS A 2 11.74 -1.57 -13.09
C LYS A 2 11.21 -2.33 -11.88
N TYR A 3 11.12 -1.65 -10.74
CA TYR A 3 10.60 -2.20 -9.49
C TYR A 3 9.49 -1.30 -8.96
N TYR A 4 8.73 -1.81 -8.02
CA TYR A 4 7.63 -1.12 -7.35
C TYR A 4 7.76 -1.33 -5.85
N ILE A 5 7.29 -0.37 -5.07
CA ILE A 5 7.13 -0.55 -3.63
C ILE A 5 5.63 -0.70 -3.33
N GLY A 6 5.25 -1.79 -2.65
CA GLY A 6 3.92 -1.95 -2.08
C GLY A 6 3.96 -1.67 -0.59
N ILE A 7 3.00 -0.91 -0.08
CA ILE A 7 2.82 -0.64 1.34
C ILE A 7 1.42 -1.10 1.75
N ASP A 8 1.33 -1.89 2.80
CA ASP A 8 0.08 -2.22 3.49
C ASP A 8 0.02 -1.44 4.81
N LEU A 9 -0.87 -0.45 4.87
CA LEU A 9 -1.09 0.38 6.05
C LEU A 9 -2.14 -0.29 6.95
N GLY A 10 -1.73 -1.19 7.79
CA GLY A 10 -2.59 -1.83 8.77
C GLY A 10 -2.74 -1.06 10.08
N GLY A 11 -3.80 -1.33 10.82
CA GLY A 11 -4.05 -0.70 12.13
C GLY A 11 -3.02 -1.06 13.20
N THR A 12 -2.34 -2.21 13.07
CA THR A 12 -1.34 -2.72 14.01
C THR A 12 0.07 -2.58 13.47
N ASN A 13 0.27 -2.95 12.21
CA ASN A 13 1.57 -2.92 11.54
C ASN A 13 1.47 -2.23 10.19
N ILE A 14 2.54 -1.56 9.80
CA ILE A 14 2.79 -1.12 8.44
C ILE A 14 3.76 -2.11 7.83
N ALA A 15 3.36 -2.80 6.78
CA ALA A 15 4.24 -3.67 6.01
C ALA A 15 4.59 -3.03 4.68
N ALA A 16 5.81 -3.25 4.19
CA ALA A 16 6.22 -2.80 2.87
C ALA A 16 7.12 -3.83 2.19
N GLY A 17 7.08 -3.84 0.86
CA GLY A 17 7.92 -4.72 0.06
C GLY A 17 8.30 -4.11 -1.27
N ILE A 18 9.51 -4.44 -1.75
CA ILE A 18 9.94 -4.15 -3.11
C ILE A 18 9.61 -5.36 -3.97
N VAL A 19 8.93 -5.13 -5.08
CA VAL A 19 8.56 -6.18 -6.04
C VAL A 19 9.05 -5.84 -7.43
N ASP A 20 9.34 -6.84 -8.23
CA ASP A 20 9.61 -6.67 -9.65
C ASP A 20 8.30 -6.66 -10.47
N LYS A 21 8.41 -6.46 -11.77
CA LYS A 21 7.27 -6.42 -12.69
C LYS A 21 6.47 -7.73 -12.78
N THR A 22 7.00 -8.82 -12.25
CA THR A 22 6.32 -10.14 -12.22
C THR A 22 5.58 -10.36 -10.91
N GLY A 23 5.68 -9.43 -9.94
CA GLY A 23 5.12 -9.57 -8.60
C GLY A 23 6.04 -10.32 -7.63
N LYS A 24 7.25 -10.71 -8.04
CA LYS A 24 8.22 -11.38 -7.15
C LYS A 24 8.73 -10.38 -6.11
N ILE A 25 8.61 -10.74 -4.84
CA ILE A 25 9.10 -9.95 -3.71
C ILE A 25 10.63 -10.06 -3.67
N ILE A 26 11.31 -8.92 -3.73
CA ILE A 26 12.77 -8.79 -3.64
C ILE A 26 13.22 -8.54 -2.21
N ALA A 27 12.51 -7.67 -1.49
CA ALA A 27 12.76 -7.36 -0.10
C ALA A 27 11.42 -7.00 0.57
N LYS A 28 11.30 -7.28 1.86
CA LYS A 28 10.15 -6.88 2.69
C LYS A 28 10.58 -6.57 4.10
N ASP A 29 9.83 -5.69 4.75
CA ASP A 29 10.03 -5.33 6.15
C ASP A 29 8.71 -4.78 6.73
N SER A 30 8.64 -4.62 8.05
CA SER A 30 7.47 -4.06 8.72
C SER A 30 7.84 -3.32 9.99
N VAL A 31 6.99 -2.38 10.39
CA VAL A 31 7.10 -1.62 11.64
C VAL A 31 5.73 -1.51 12.31
N PRO A 32 5.65 -1.39 13.64
CA PRO A 32 4.39 -1.14 14.34
C PRO A 32 3.76 0.19 13.90
N THR A 33 2.44 0.19 13.65
CA THR A 33 1.71 1.42 13.28
C THR A 33 1.63 2.40 14.44
N LEU A 34 1.42 1.90 15.66
CA LEU A 34 1.17 2.73 16.84
C LEU A 34 0.09 3.77 16.55
N ASN A 35 -1.09 3.31 16.19
CA ASN A 35 -2.21 4.05 15.58
C ASN A 35 -2.85 5.14 16.46
N THR A 36 -2.38 5.32 17.70
CA THR A 36 -2.79 6.42 18.59
C THR A 36 -1.99 7.71 18.39
N ARG A 37 -0.94 7.65 17.56
CA ARG A 37 -0.09 8.81 17.24
C ARG A 37 -0.73 9.70 16.16
N PRO A 38 -0.24 10.96 16.02
CA PRO A 38 -0.62 11.80 14.87
C PRO A 38 -0.34 11.10 13.55
N ILE A 39 -1.24 11.26 12.57
CA ILE A 39 -1.12 10.60 11.26
C ILE A 39 0.17 10.97 10.52
N GLU A 40 0.67 12.18 10.73
CA GLU A 40 1.95 12.64 10.15
C GLU A 40 3.12 11.78 10.60
N ALA A 41 3.13 11.34 11.86
CA ALA A 41 4.17 10.45 12.39
C ALA A 41 4.10 9.06 11.74
N ILE A 42 2.89 8.55 11.50
CA ILE A 42 2.66 7.28 10.79
C ILE A 42 3.14 7.39 9.34
N MET A 43 2.80 8.47 8.64
CA MET A 43 3.25 8.72 7.26
C MET A 43 4.78 8.86 7.16
N LEU A 44 5.42 9.45 8.16
CA LEU A 44 6.88 9.52 8.23
C LEU A 44 7.51 8.13 8.42
N ASP A 45 6.90 7.26 9.23
CA ASP A 45 7.40 5.90 9.40
C ASP A 45 7.23 5.06 8.12
N MET A 46 6.14 5.25 7.36
CA MET A 46 6.00 4.67 6.02
C MET A 46 7.15 5.09 5.10
N THR A 47 7.47 6.39 5.10
CA THR A 47 8.58 6.92 4.32
C THR A 47 9.94 6.32 4.73
N LYS A 48 10.20 6.24 6.04
CA LYS A 48 11.42 5.64 6.58
C LYS A 48 11.51 4.16 6.22
N LEU A 49 10.40 3.43 6.30
CA LEU A 49 10.35 2.02 5.93
C LEU A 49 10.74 1.80 4.47
N CYS A 50 10.23 2.64 3.54
CA CYS A 50 10.63 2.60 2.14
C CYS A 50 12.15 2.82 1.97
N LYS A 51 12.71 3.83 2.63
CA LYS A 51 14.15 4.13 2.57
C LYS A 51 14.98 2.98 3.14
N THR A 52 14.58 2.44 4.29
CA THR A 52 15.23 1.27 4.91
C THR A 52 15.23 0.05 3.98
N LEU A 53 14.13 -0.20 3.26
CA LEU A 53 14.06 -1.29 2.28
C LEU A 53 15.02 -1.09 1.11
N LEU A 54 15.12 0.14 0.59
CA LEU A 54 16.05 0.48 -0.48
C LEU A 54 17.49 0.27 -0.02
N ASP A 55 17.85 0.76 1.16
CA ASP A 55 19.19 0.61 1.74
C ASP A 55 19.56 -0.87 1.96
N LYS A 56 18.67 -1.65 2.59
CA LYS A 56 18.87 -3.09 2.83
C LYS A 56 19.03 -3.91 1.55
N SER A 57 18.32 -3.52 0.50
CA SER A 57 18.39 -4.19 -0.81
C SER A 57 19.47 -3.62 -1.74
N GLN A 58 20.22 -2.61 -1.29
CA GLN A 58 21.19 -1.87 -2.08
C GLN A 58 20.61 -1.37 -3.42
N MET A 59 19.35 -0.96 -3.38
CA MET A 59 18.60 -0.55 -4.57
C MET A 59 18.51 0.96 -4.65
N ASP A 60 18.88 1.50 -5.81
CA ASP A 60 18.70 2.91 -6.11
C ASP A 60 17.21 3.25 -6.27
N ILE A 61 16.77 4.34 -5.65
CA ILE A 61 15.42 4.85 -5.72
C ILE A 61 14.96 5.12 -7.17
N ASN A 62 15.88 5.49 -8.05
CA ASN A 62 15.61 5.72 -9.48
C ASN A 62 15.18 4.45 -10.24
N LYS A 63 15.34 3.27 -9.65
CA LYS A 63 14.83 2.00 -10.19
C LYS A 63 13.38 1.73 -9.81
N ILE A 64 12.83 2.52 -8.87
CA ILE A 64 11.44 2.39 -8.43
C ILE A 64 10.55 3.23 -9.35
N GLU A 65 9.60 2.58 -10.00
CA GLU A 65 8.65 3.21 -10.92
C GLU A 65 7.52 3.93 -10.20
N ALA A 66 6.97 3.28 -9.17
CA ALA A 66 5.87 3.82 -8.37
C ALA A 66 5.78 3.13 -7.00
N VAL A 67 5.07 3.79 -6.09
CA VAL A 67 4.65 3.24 -4.80
C VAL A 67 3.15 3.03 -4.81
N GLY A 68 2.69 1.83 -4.46
CA GLY A 68 1.28 1.52 -4.21
C GLY A 68 1.01 1.39 -2.72
N ILE A 69 -0.05 2.00 -2.21
CA ILE A 69 -0.41 1.94 -0.79
C ILE A 69 -1.82 1.39 -0.64
N GLY A 70 -1.95 0.22 -0.02
CA GLY A 70 -3.21 -0.30 0.49
C GLY A 70 -3.57 0.40 1.80
N CYS A 71 -4.72 1.05 1.87
CA CYS A 71 -5.16 1.86 2.99
C CYS A 71 -6.47 1.32 3.57
N PRO A 72 -6.64 1.32 4.91
CA PRO A 72 -7.93 0.99 5.50
C PRO A 72 -8.93 2.13 5.30
N GLY A 73 -10.21 1.79 5.13
CA GLY A 73 -11.30 2.75 5.05
C GLY A 73 -11.61 3.22 3.63
N THR A 74 -12.11 4.45 3.52
CA THR A 74 -12.58 5.03 2.25
C THR A 74 -11.46 5.83 1.59
N VAL A 75 -11.07 5.43 0.39
CA VAL A 75 -10.00 6.05 -0.39
C VAL A 75 -10.57 6.77 -1.61
N ASP A 76 -10.21 8.03 -1.76
CA ASP A 76 -10.39 8.80 -2.99
C ASP A 76 -9.13 8.66 -3.85
N ASN A 77 -9.13 7.63 -4.69
CA ASN A 77 -7.98 7.29 -5.55
C ASN A 77 -7.64 8.43 -6.51
N LYS A 78 -8.66 9.14 -7.01
CA LYS A 78 -8.47 10.23 -7.97
C LYS A 78 -7.67 11.37 -7.37
N ASN A 79 -8.02 11.79 -6.16
CA ASN A 79 -7.39 12.92 -5.49
C ASN A 79 -6.23 12.49 -4.56
N GLY A 80 -6.05 11.18 -4.33
CA GLY A 80 -5.00 10.66 -3.47
C GLY A 80 -5.20 10.96 -1.99
N ILE A 81 -6.46 10.91 -1.55
CA ILE A 81 -6.89 11.26 -0.20
C ILE A 81 -7.51 10.04 0.48
N ILE A 82 -7.18 9.80 1.74
CA ILE A 82 -7.95 8.91 2.60
C ILE A 82 -9.06 9.75 3.23
N SER A 83 -10.30 9.53 2.77
CA SER A 83 -11.45 10.32 3.22
C SER A 83 -11.81 10.02 4.67
N TYR A 84 -11.76 8.73 5.04
CA TYR A 84 -12.09 8.29 6.38
C TYR A 84 -11.53 6.88 6.68
N SER A 85 -11.09 6.65 7.90
CA SER A 85 -10.76 5.32 8.43
C SER A 85 -11.04 5.25 9.93
N ASN A 86 -11.53 4.08 10.39
CA ASN A 86 -11.75 3.80 11.82
C ASN A 86 -10.51 3.24 12.51
N ASN A 87 -9.79 2.35 11.83
CA ASN A 87 -8.69 1.58 12.44
C ASN A 87 -7.46 2.43 12.72
N ILE A 88 -7.28 3.47 11.94
CA ILE A 88 -6.33 4.55 12.14
C ILE A 88 -7.15 5.84 12.03
N PRO A 89 -7.08 6.75 13.00
CA PRO A 89 -7.93 7.94 13.00
C PRO A 89 -7.52 8.90 11.88
N MET A 90 -8.05 8.66 10.68
CA MET A 90 -7.79 9.45 9.48
C MET A 90 -9.08 10.09 8.97
N LYS A 91 -8.99 11.37 8.63
CA LYS A 91 -10.07 12.13 7.99
C LYS A 91 -9.48 13.14 7.02
N ASN A 92 -9.81 13.00 5.73
CA ASN A 92 -9.35 13.87 4.64
C ASN A 92 -7.80 14.01 4.61
N VAL A 93 -7.08 12.88 4.74
CA VAL A 93 -5.61 12.85 4.77
C VAL A 93 -5.06 12.85 3.34
N PRO A 94 -4.29 13.87 2.92
CA PRO A 94 -3.70 13.95 1.57
C PRO A 94 -2.46 13.05 1.45
N MET A 95 -2.65 11.75 1.60
CA MET A 95 -1.60 10.73 1.70
C MET A 95 -0.67 10.75 0.48
N ARG A 96 -1.23 10.76 -0.75
CA ARG A 96 -0.43 10.80 -1.99
C ARG A 96 0.53 11.97 -1.98
N LYS A 97 0.00 13.18 -1.79
CA LYS A 97 0.80 14.41 -1.83
C LYS A 97 1.93 14.39 -0.80
N PHE A 98 1.67 13.87 0.40
CA PHE A 98 2.69 13.76 1.43
C PHE A 98 3.78 12.77 1.01
N MET A 99 3.40 11.56 0.60
CA MET A 99 4.36 10.51 0.26
C MET A 99 5.20 10.85 -0.99
N GLU A 100 4.58 11.44 -2.02
CA GLU A 100 5.29 11.91 -3.22
C GLU A 100 6.32 12.99 -2.88
N LYS A 101 5.96 13.93 -2.00
CA LYS A 101 6.90 14.96 -1.52
C LYS A 101 8.11 14.37 -0.80
N GLN A 102 7.92 13.27 -0.04
CA GLN A 102 8.97 12.65 0.76
C GLN A 102 9.88 11.71 -0.04
N LEU A 103 9.31 11.03 -1.03
CA LEU A 103 10.00 9.99 -1.80
C LEU A 103 10.43 10.45 -3.19
N ASN A 104 9.84 11.52 -3.71
CA ASN A 104 10.00 11.99 -5.09
C ASN A 104 9.69 10.91 -6.15
N ILE A 105 8.67 10.09 -5.87
CA ILE A 105 8.18 9.00 -6.73
C ILE A 105 6.67 9.08 -6.79
N SER A 106 6.07 8.69 -7.93
CA SER A 106 4.61 8.60 -8.09
C SER A 106 3.99 7.63 -7.07
N VAL A 107 2.90 8.03 -6.44
CA VAL A 107 2.21 7.25 -5.40
C VAL A 107 0.75 7.04 -5.78
N ASN A 108 0.29 5.79 -5.69
CA ASN A 108 -1.10 5.41 -5.88
C ASN A 108 -1.67 4.86 -4.58
N LEU A 109 -2.94 5.18 -4.33
CA LEU A 109 -3.67 4.67 -3.18
C LEU A 109 -4.79 3.75 -3.64
N GLU A 110 -5.05 2.72 -2.85
CA GLU A 110 -6.22 1.86 -2.99
C GLU A 110 -6.71 1.43 -1.60
N ASN A 111 -7.98 1.04 -1.51
CA ASN A 111 -8.44 0.34 -0.32
C ASN A 111 -7.67 -1.00 -0.16
N ASP A 112 -7.33 -1.36 1.07
CA ASP A 112 -6.53 -2.55 1.39
C ASP A 112 -7.13 -3.86 0.85
N ALA A 113 -8.44 -4.08 1.02
CA ALA A 113 -9.11 -5.27 0.51
C ALA A 113 -9.21 -5.30 -1.02
N ASN A 114 -9.41 -4.14 -1.67
CA ASN A 114 -9.39 -4.03 -3.12
C ASN A 114 -7.99 -4.29 -3.68
N ALA A 115 -6.96 -3.74 -3.05
CA ALA A 115 -5.57 -3.97 -3.45
C ALA A 115 -5.20 -5.46 -3.32
N ALA A 116 -5.62 -6.12 -2.22
CA ALA A 116 -5.42 -7.54 -2.02
C ALA A 116 -6.17 -8.37 -3.08
N ALA A 117 -7.43 -8.04 -3.40
CA ALA A 117 -8.20 -8.74 -4.43
C ALA A 117 -7.54 -8.66 -5.80
N LEU A 118 -7.04 -7.49 -6.19
CA LEU A 118 -6.33 -7.29 -7.46
C LEU A 118 -4.99 -8.03 -7.46
N GLY A 119 -4.28 -8.03 -6.34
CA GLY A 119 -3.00 -8.74 -6.19
C GLY A 119 -3.17 -10.25 -6.34
N GLU A 120 -4.12 -10.86 -5.65
CA GLU A 120 -4.43 -12.28 -5.74
C GLU A 120 -4.95 -12.69 -7.14
N TYR A 121 -5.83 -11.88 -7.72
CA TYR A 121 -6.30 -12.08 -9.08
C TYR A 121 -5.14 -12.10 -10.09
N THR A 122 -4.22 -11.16 -9.96
CA THR A 122 -3.03 -11.07 -10.83
C THR A 122 -2.09 -12.25 -10.61
N ALA A 123 -1.82 -12.63 -9.36
CA ALA A 123 -0.95 -13.76 -9.01
C ALA A 123 -1.49 -15.11 -9.54
N ASN A 124 -2.82 -15.25 -9.61
CA ASN A 124 -3.49 -16.44 -10.18
C ASN A 124 -3.62 -16.41 -11.72
N GLY A 125 -2.96 -15.49 -12.42
CA GLY A 125 -2.87 -15.46 -13.87
C GLY A 125 -4.12 -15.00 -14.61
N HIS A 126 -5.00 -14.21 -13.95
CA HIS A 126 -6.22 -13.65 -14.56
C HIS A 126 -7.19 -14.72 -15.13
N ASN A 127 -7.29 -15.89 -14.47
CA ASN A 127 -8.01 -17.06 -15.00
C ASN A 127 -9.55 -16.99 -14.86
N ALA A 128 -10.09 -15.89 -14.34
CA ALA A 128 -11.54 -15.70 -14.17
C ALA A 128 -11.97 -14.35 -14.72
N SER A 129 -13.20 -14.25 -15.25
CA SER A 129 -13.77 -12.98 -15.70
C SER A 129 -14.14 -12.07 -14.51
N SER A 130 -14.33 -12.64 -13.34
CA SER A 130 -14.61 -11.92 -12.10
C SER A 130 -14.01 -12.65 -10.92
N TYR A 131 -13.54 -11.92 -9.93
CA TYR A 131 -12.89 -12.44 -8.73
C TYR A 131 -13.38 -11.69 -7.49
N ILE A 132 -13.69 -12.40 -6.43
CA ILE A 132 -14.06 -11.82 -5.14
C ILE A 132 -13.10 -12.37 -4.09
N LEU A 133 -12.47 -11.46 -3.35
CA LEU A 133 -11.66 -11.78 -2.18
C LEU A 133 -12.43 -11.36 -0.91
N ILE A 134 -12.50 -12.25 0.06
CA ILE A 134 -12.97 -11.94 1.41
C ILE A 134 -11.80 -12.07 2.37
N THR A 135 -11.51 -11.00 3.10
CA THR A 135 -10.47 -10.99 4.13
C THR A 135 -11.08 -11.10 5.52
N LEU A 136 -10.53 -12.01 6.33
CA LEU A 136 -10.94 -12.22 7.71
C LEU A 136 -9.75 -11.89 8.63
N GLY A 137 -9.90 -10.88 9.46
CA GLY A 137 -8.88 -10.42 10.40
C GLY A 137 -9.52 -9.78 11.62
N THR A 138 -9.06 -8.61 12.04
CA THR A 138 -9.73 -7.81 13.10
C THR A 138 -11.18 -7.49 12.72
N GLY A 139 -11.46 -7.38 11.42
CA GLY A 139 -12.78 -7.22 10.83
C GLY A 139 -12.94 -8.12 9.61
N ILE A 140 -14.04 -7.95 8.90
CA ILE A 140 -14.31 -8.58 7.61
C ILE A 140 -14.17 -7.52 6.54
N GLY A 141 -13.31 -7.78 5.56
CA GLY A 141 -13.14 -6.94 4.38
C GLY A 141 -13.44 -7.72 3.10
N GLY A 142 -13.62 -7.03 2.01
CA GLY A 142 -13.80 -7.65 0.72
C GLY A 142 -13.41 -6.73 -0.43
N GLY A 143 -12.87 -7.33 -1.49
CA GLY A 143 -12.56 -6.67 -2.75
C GLY A 143 -13.07 -7.49 -3.92
N ALA A 144 -13.48 -6.83 -4.99
CA ALA A 144 -13.98 -7.49 -6.18
C ALA A 144 -13.27 -6.95 -7.44
N VAL A 145 -12.89 -7.86 -8.31
CA VAL A 145 -12.45 -7.58 -9.68
C VAL A 145 -13.54 -8.09 -10.60
N ILE A 146 -14.12 -7.23 -11.44
CA ILE A 146 -15.27 -7.56 -12.29
C ILE A 146 -14.96 -7.17 -13.72
N ASN A 147 -15.23 -8.09 -14.67
CA ASN A 147 -15.08 -7.90 -16.11
C ASN A 147 -13.68 -7.39 -16.53
N SER A 148 -12.65 -8.02 -16.03
CA SER A 148 -11.25 -7.67 -16.30
C SER A 148 -10.72 -8.38 -17.55
#